data_9562182d1f6cbb849c65b5efb7910b08
#
_entry.id   9562182d1f6cbb849c65b5efb7910b08
#
_cell.length_a   1.000
_cell.length_b   1.000
_cell.length_c   1.000
_cell.angle_alpha   90.00
_cell.angle_beta   90.00
_cell.angle_gamma   90.00
#
_symmetry.space_group_name_H-M   'P 1'
#
loop_
_entity.id
_entity.type
_entity.pdbx_description
1 polymer ?
#
loop_
_entity_poly.entity_id
_entity_poly.type
_entity_poly.pdbx_seq_one_letter_code
_entity_poly.pdbx_strand_id
1 'polypeptide(L)'
;HTPANRLGVEAFAPRAEPGLGTLTSLASLGGIWNADAVPGSRTTLFAVASAVVLLGVVAVGLPAVARRPAAVPLLVLAAAAVLIPAGLATAPGLRLLGAVVDAAPGVGVLRDGQKWVALAVPGYALAGAGAVLTLRRRLFGAAAPALVCCLALILALPDLVWGVGGKVSPVRYPRGWPAVAAAINARPDAVAVLPAGTMRLFSWSGPAPVLDPLPRWVRADVLSTGDLVISGTTIAGEGAHARAVQELLLSGPDPAALAAAGVGWLVLEADSAGEVGAAAHTLGAAAPVYRDDEIALYRIGGHTAGVAADRRAATLIAHLAWLVLLLGSGAGVLVGAWRRRGVSRAR
;
A
#
# COMPACT_ATOMS: atom_id res chain seq x y z
N HIS A 1 -20.84 11.28 1.03
CA HIS A 1 -19.48 11.58 1.55
C HIS A 1 -19.51 11.36 3.05
N THR A 2 -18.95 10.26 3.52
CA THR A 2 -18.64 10.10 4.94
C THR A 2 -17.45 11.00 5.21
N PRO A 3 -17.52 11.98 6.11
CA PRO A 3 -16.35 12.78 6.44
C PRO A 3 -15.23 11.84 6.84
N ALA A 4 -14.07 12.00 6.23
CA ALA A 4 -12.90 11.20 6.58
C ALA A 4 -12.63 11.42 8.07
N ASN A 5 -12.76 10.34 8.83
CA ASN A 5 -12.77 10.39 10.29
C ASN A 5 -11.41 10.96 10.78
N ARG A 6 -11.44 12.02 11.58
CA ARG A 6 -10.22 12.58 12.20
C ARG A 6 -9.41 11.52 12.93
N LEU A 7 -10.09 10.54 13.54
CA LEU A 7 -9.44 9.36 14.14
C LEU A 7 -8.57 8.59 13.13
N GLY A 8 -8.94 8.57 11.84
CA GLY A 8 -8.14 7.95 10.81
C GLY A 8 -6.81 8.66 10.57
N VAL A 9 -6.77 10.01 10.63
CA VAL A 9 -5.53 10.77 10.44
C VAL A 9 -4.53 10.49 11.56
N GLU A 10 -5.01 10.40 12.82
CA GLU A 10 -4.17 10.09 13.97
C GLU A 10 -3.72 8.62 13.97
N ALA A 11 -4.61 7.69 13.61
CA ALA A 11 -4.33 6.25 13.59
C ALA A 11 -3.27 5.86 12.54
N PHE A 12 -3.22 6.56 11.39
CA PHE A 12 -2.24 6.33 10.32
C PHE A 12 -1.00 7.21 10.42
N ALA A 13 -0.87 8.00 11.49
CA ALA A 13 0.29 8.87 11.67
C ALA A 13 1.59 8.05 11.80
N PRO A 14 2.69 8.51 11.20
CA PRO A 14 3.99 7.88 11.39
C PRO A 14 4.39 7.78 12.85
N ARG A 15 4.92 6.65 13.27
CA ARG A 15 5.34 6.38 14.65
C ARG A 15 6.83 6.55 14.83
N ALA A 16 7.22 6.99 16.03
CA ALA A 16 8.61 6.90 16.45
C ALA A 16 8.97 5.45 16.82
N GLU A 17 10.13 5.00 16.35
CA GLU A 17 10.71 3.72 16.72
C GLU A 17 11.57 3.86 18.00
N PRO A 18 11.89 2.75 18.70
CA PRO A 18 12.63 2.78 19.95
C PRO A 18 13.94 3.56 19.85
N GLY A 19 14.15 4.54 20.70
CA GLY A 19 15.33 5.42 20.73
C GLY A 19 15.42 6.45 19.61
N LEU A 20 14.41 6.52 18.71
CA LEU A 20 14.33 7.47 17.61
C LEU A 20 13.10 8.37 17.76
N GLY A 21 13.18 9.64 17.37
CA GLY A 21 12.00 10.46 17.14
C GLY A 21 11.36 10.15 15.78
N THR A 22 10.14 10.65 15.54
CA THR A 22 9.40 10.41 14.27
C THR A 22 10.21 10.81 13.04
N LEU A 23 10.89 11.96 13.06
CA LEU A 23 11.72 12.43 11.95
C LEU A 23 12.84 11.43 11.63
N THR A 24 13.58 10.96 12.63
CA THR A 24 14.70 10.03 12.41
C THR A 24 14.20 8.65 12.00
N SER A 25 13.05 8.22 12.53
CA SER A 25 12.39 6.97 12.10
C SER A 25 12.05 7.02 10.61
N LEU A 26 11.40 8.10 10.15
CA LEU A 26 11.10 8.31 8.73
C LEU A 26 12.37 8.44 7.88
N ALA A 27 13.34 9.25 8.32
CA ALA A 27 14.61 9.40 7.60
C ALA A 27 15.36 8.08 7.45
N SER A 28 15.23 7.16 8.39
CA SER A 28 15.80 5.80 8.31
C SER A 28 14.87 4.78 7.61
N LEU A 29 13.88 5.26 6.84
CA LEU A 29 12.92 4.47 6.05
C LEU A 29 12.00 3.58 6.91
N GLY A 30 11.79 3.93 8.17
CA GLY A 30 10.88 3.29 9.12
C GLY A 30 9.64 4.14 9.42
N GLY A 31 9.10 3.97 10.63
CA GLY A 31 8.00 4.80 11.12
C GLY A 31 6.60 4.36 10.67
N ILE A 32 6.43 3.08 10.32
CA ILE A 32 5.11 2.54 9.95
C ILE A 32 4.12 2.67 11.12
N TRP A 33 2.91 3.12 10.82
CA TRP A 33 1.85 3.32 11.81
C TRP A 33 1.38 2.01 12.48
N ASN A 34 1.33 0.91 11.72
CA ASN A 34 0.91 -0.39 12.24
C ASN A 34 2.06 -1.07 13.01
N ALA A 35 1.90 -1.16 14.32
CA ALA A 35 2.88 -1.77 15.21
C ALA A 35 3.15 -3.24 14.89
N ASP A 36 2.12 -3.99 14.47
CA ASP A 36 2.22 -5.43 14.20
C ASP A 36 2.96 -5.73 12.90
N ALA A 37 3.07 -4.73 12.01
CA ALA A 37 3.79 -4.83 10.75
C ALA A 37 5.26 -4.37 10.85
N VAL A 38 5.71 -3.93 12.03
CA VAL A 38 7.10 -3.50 12.23
C VAL A 38 8.03 -4.70 12.22
N PRO A 39 9.11 -4.69 11.43
CA PRO A 39 10.14 -5.73 11.49
C PRO A 39 10.75 -5.87 12.89
N GLY A 40 11.08 -7.09 13.32
CA GLY A 40 11.53 -7.35 14.68
C GLY A 40 12.77 -6.56 15.12
N SER A 41 13.74 -6.35 14.22
CA SER A 41 14.91 -5.52 14.50
C SER A 41 14.54 -4.06 14.82
N ARG A 42 13.46 -3.54 14.21
CA ARG A 42 13.01 -2.16 14.38
C ARG A 42 12.12 -1.95 15.61
N THR A 43 11.78 -3.01 16.33
CA THR A 43 11.07 -2.92 17.63
C THR A 43 12.01 -2.81 18.82
N THR A 44 13.32 -2.80 18.59
CA THR A 44 14.37 -2.72 19.61
C THR A 44 15.27 -1.51 19.41
N LEU A 45 16.24 -1.28 20.31
CA LEU A 45 17.27 -0.23 20.13
C LEU A 45 18.19 -0.48 18.92
N PHE A 46 18.11 -1.63 18.27
CA PHE A 46 18.78 -1.86 16.99
C PHE A 46 18.30 -0.89 15.91
N ALA A 47 17.07 -0.33 16.04
CA ALA A 47 16.58 0.75 15.18
C ALA A 47 17.53 1.96 15.14
N VAL A 48 18.17 2.30 16.29
CA VAL A 48 19.15 3.38 16.38
C VAL A 48 20.42 3.04 15.60
N ALA A 49 20.97 1.82 15.77
CA ALA A 49 22.15 1.37 15.03
C ALA A 49 21.88 1.35 13.52
N SER A 50 20.73 0.83 13.11
CA SER A 50 20.27 0.81 11.72
C SER A 50 20.18 2.23 11.13
N ALA A 51 19.57 3.17 11.88
CA ALA A 51 19.45 4.56 11.46
C ALA A 51 20.82 5.23 11.33
N VAL A 52 21.73 5.04 12.27
CA VAL A 52 23.09 5.58 12.24
C VAL A 52 23.85 5.08 11.02
N VAL A 53 23.78 3.79 10.72
CA VAL A 53 24.45 3.19 9.56
C VAL A 53 23.89 3.73 8.25
N LEU A 54 22.57 3.69 8.06
CA LEU A 54 21.93 4.15 6.82
C LEU A 54 22.19 5.65 6.60
N LEU A 55 21.89 6.47 7.60
CA LEU A 55 22.05 7.92 7.49
C LEU A 55 23.53 8.33 7.45
N GLY A 56 24.42 7.56 8.09
CA GLY A 56 25.86 7.73 7.99
C GLY A 56 26.37 7.52 6.57
N VAL A 57 25.93 6.45 5.90
CA VAL A 57 26.27 6.21 4.48
C VAL A 57 25.74 7.35 3.60
N VAL A 58 24.48 7.78 3.81
CA VAL A 58 23.90 8.91 3.08
C VAL A 58 24.68 10.19 3.32
N ALA A 59 25.00 10.53 4.56
CA ALA A 59 25.73 11.75 4.94
C ALA A 59 27.15 11.79 4.34
N VAL A 60 27.87 10.68 4.34
CA VAL A 60 29.21 10.59 3.73
C VAL A 60 29.17 10.85 2.23
N GLY A 61 28.13 10.38 1.55
CA GLY A 61 28.02 10.53 0.11
C GLY A 61 27.36 11.81 -0.37
N LEU A 62 26.54 12.45 0.48
CA LEU A 62 25.76 13.63 0.12
C LEU A 62 26.59 14.76 -0.49
N PRO A 63 27.76 15.17 0.05
CA PRO A 63 28.56 16.27 -0.53
C PRO A 63 29.05 15.98 -1.96
N ALA A 64 29.33 14.72 -2.29
CA ALA A 64 29.77 14.35 -3.63
C ALA A 64 28.64 14.39 -4.67
N VAL A 65 27.41 14.14 -4.23
CA VAL A 65 26.20 14.08 -5.09
C VAL A 65 25.54 15.45 -5.19
N ALA A 66 25.48 16.22 -4.11
CA ALA A 66 24.87 17.56 -4.08
C ALA A 66 25.52 18.56 -5.04
N ARG A 67 26.78 18.34 -5.40
CA ARG A 67 27.52 19.15 -6.40
C ARG A 67 27.14 18.82 -7.85
N ARG A 68 26.28 17.83 -8.07
CA ARG A 68 25.83 17.42 -9.41
C ARG A 68 24.44 17.96 -9.68
N PRO A 69 24.23 18.93 -10.59
CA PRO A 69 22.93 19.54 -10.83
C PRO A 69 21.82 18.53 -11.14
N ALA A 70 22.15 17.46 -11.88
CA ALA A 70 21.20 16.39 -12.22
C ALA A 70 20.71 15.56 -11.00
N ALA A 71 21.42 15.57 -9.88
CA ALA A 71 21.04 14.85 -8.67
C ALA A 71 20.19 15.70 -7.71
N VAL A 72 20.28 17.02 -7.81
CA VAL A 72 19.59 17.95 -6.91
C VAL A 72 18.08 17.70 -6.83
N PRO A 73 17.34 17.51 -7.95
CA PRO A 73 15.90 17.25 -7.87
C PRO A 73 15.57 15.98 -7.03
N LEU A 74 16.37 14.91 -7.14
CA LEU A 74 16.16 13.69 -6.37
C LEU A 74 16.52 13.85 -4.89
N LEU A 75 17.51 14.68 -4.57
CA LEU A 75 17.84 15.01 -3.19
C LEU A 75 16.76 15.90 -2.56
N VAL A 76 16.22 16.86 -3.30
CA VAL A 76 15.09 17.69 -2.86
C VAL A 76 13.85 16.82 -2.64
N LEU A 77 13.55 15.91 -3.58
CA LEU A 77 12.47 14.96 -3.43
C LEU A 77 12.65 14.09 -2.16
N ALA A 78 13.86 13.59 -1.93
CA ALA A 78 14.17 12.81 -0.74
C ALA A 78 13.96 13.60 0.56
N ALA A 79 14.42 14.84 0.59
CA ALA A 79 14.21 15.72 1.73
C ALA A 79 12.70 16.00 1.96
N ALA A 80 11.97 16.34 0.91
CA ALA A 80 10.53 16.58 0.98
C ALA A 80 9.75 15.34 1.43
N ALA A 81 10.10 14.16 0.90
CA ALA A 81 9.47 12.89 1.23
C ALA A 81 9.64 12.48 2.71
N VAL A 82 10.66 12.98 3.38
CA VAL A 82 10.90 12.77 4.81
C VAL A 82 10.32 13.91 5.65
N LEU A 83 10.60 15.17 5.28
CA LEU A 83 10.25 16.32 6.11
C LEU A 83 8.74 16.60 6.11
N ILE A 84 8.05 16.41 4.98
CA ILE A 84 6.60 16.67 4.91
C ILE A 84 5.83 15.68 5.80
N PRO A 85 5.99 14.36 5.69
CA PRO A 85 5.32 13.42 6.61
C PRO A 85 5.70 13.63 8.07
N ALA A 86 6.96 13.95 8.37
CA ALA A 86 7.40 14.26 9.74
C ALA A 86 6.71 15.49 10.29
N GLY A 87 6.57 16.55 9.50
CA GLY A 87 5.82 17.75 9.87
C GLY A 87 4.32 17.49 10.05
N LEU A 88 3.73 16.70 9.16
CA LEU A 88 2.31 16.31 9.25
C LEU A 88 2.02 15.37 10.43
N ALA A 89 3.01 14.66 10.96
CA ALA A 89 2.87 13.84 12.16
C ALA A 89 2.87 14.65 13.48
N THR A 90 3.13 15.95 13.42
CA THR A 90 3.03 16.83 14.61
C THR A 90 1.57 17.20 14.89
N ALA A 91 1.25 17.61 16.14
CA ALA A 91 -0.11 17.99 16.49
C ALA A 91 -0.72 19.12 15.60
N PRO A 92 0.02 20.16 15.18
CA PRO A 92 -0.47 21.10 14.17
C PRO A 92 -0.64 20.46 12.79
N GLY A 93 0.30 19.59 12.40
CA GLY A 93 0.27 18.90 11.12
C GLY A 93 -0.93 17.95 10.97
N LEU A 94 -1.25 17.18 12.01
CA LEU A 94 -2.42 16.30 12.05
C LEU A 94 -3.72 17.10 11.93
N ARG A 95 -3.82 18.27 12.57
CA ARG A 95 -4.99 19.14 12.42
C ARG A 95 -5.13 19.68 11.01
N LEU A 96 -4.02 20.13 10.40
CA LEU A 96 -3.98 20.58 9.01
C LEU A 96 -4.39 19.47 8.05
N LEU A 97 -3.80 18.28 8.20
CA LEU A 97 -4.09 17.11 7.36
C LEU A 97 -5.56 16.70 7.50
N GLY A 98 -6.10 16.69 8.73
CA GLY A 98 -7.52 16.43 8.97
C GLY A 98 -8.43 17.41 8.22
N ALA A 99 -8.14 18.72 8.32
CA ALA A 99 -8.91 19.74 7.62
C ALA A 99 -8.86 19.58 6.09
N VAL A 100 -7.70 19.23 5.54
CA VAL A 100 -7.52 18.99 4.08
C VAL A 100 -8.29 17.74 3.63
N VAL A 101 -8.22 16.66 4.41
CA VAL A 101 -8.92 15.40 4.11
C VAL A 101 -10.45 15.59 4.20
N ASP A 102 -10.93 16.38 5.17
CA ASP A 102 -12.37 16.70 5.29
C ASP A 102 -12.87 17.58 4.14
N ALA A 103 -12.02 18.47 3.62
CA ALA A 103 -12.39 19.41 2.56
C ALA A 103 -12.34 18.81 1.14
N ALA A 104 -11.52 17.78 0.90
CA ALA A 104 -11.26 17.27 -0.44
C ALA A 104 -11.44 15.75 -0.52
N PRO A 105 -12.47 15.24 -1.23
CA PRO A 105 -12.65 13.80 -1.45
C PRO A 105 -11.45 13.17 -2.16
N GLY A 106 -11.02 11.99 -1.68
CA GLY A 106 -9.89 11.25 -2.26
C GLY A 106 -8.50 11.65 -1.73
N VAL A 107 -8.37 12.74 -0.98
CA VAL A 107 -7.11 13.15 -0.33
C VAL A 107 -6.77 12.28 0.87
N GLY A 108 -7.68 11.42 1.31
CA GLY A 108 -7.45 10.44 2.38
C GLY A 108 -6.22 9.55 2.16
N VAL A 109 -5.75 9.37 0.93
CA VAL A 109 -4.50 8.67 0.60
C VAL A 109 -3.26 9.29 1.27
N LEU A 110 -3.30 10.58 1.63
CA LEU A 110 -2.21 11.28 2.32
C LEU A 110 -2.12 10.94 3.81
N ARG A 111 -3.14 10.30 4.41
CA ARG A 111 -3.14 9.92 5.83
C ARG A 111 -1.96 9.02 6.19
N ASP A 112 -1.62 8.09 5.30
CA ASP A 112 -0.50 7.17 5.49
C ASP A 112 0.80 7.80 4.99
N GLY A 113 1.28 8.80 5.73
CA GLY A 113 2.45 9.62 5.37
C GLY A 113 3.74 8.81 5.23
N GLN A 114 3.89 7.72 5.98
CA GLN A 114 5.08 6.87 5.93
C GLN A 114 5.31 6.24 4.55
N LYS A 115 4.28 5.92 3.79
CA LYS A 115 4.43 5.36 2.43
C LYS A 115 5.18 6.29 1.48
N TRP A 116 5.04 7.60 1.66
CA TRP A 116 5.69 8.59 0.81
C TRP A 116 7.20 8.65 0.99
N VAL A 117 7.71 8.15 2.12
CA VAL A 117 9.16 8.07 2.38
C VAL A 117 9.88 7.17 1.36
N ALA A 118 9.18 6.24 0.71
CA ALA A 118 9.73 5.46 -0.40
C ALA A 118 10.29 6.34 -1.54
N LEU A 119 9.77 7.55 -1.72
CA LEU A 119 10.29 8.53 -2.69
C LEU A 119 11.67 9.08 -2.32
N ALA A 120 12.15 8.87 -1.09
CA ALA A 120 13.52 9.23 -0.70
C ALA A 120 14.56 8.24 -1.23
N VAL A 121 14.17 6.99 -1.51
CA VAL A 121 15.10 5.91 -1.90
C VAL A 121 15.98 6.24 -3.10
N PRO A 122 15.49 6.85 -4.22
CA PRO A 122 16.36 7.23 -5.32
C PRO A 122 17.46 8.23 -4.92
N GLY A 123 17.13 9.22 -4.07
CA GLY A 123 18.11 10.18 -3.54
C GLY A 123 19.13 9.50 -2.62
N TYR A 124 18.68 8.59 -1.77
CA TYR A 124 19.55 7.79 -0.88
C TYR A 124 20.46 6.85 -1.65
N ALA A 125 19.97 6.21 -2.70
CA ALA A 125 20.80 5.35 -3.56
C ALA A 125 21.92 6.15 -4.25
N LEU A 126 21.63 7.36 -4.74
CA LEU A 126 22.65 8.26 -5.27
C LEU A 126 23.67 8.66 -4.19
N ALA A 127 23.20 9.00 -2.99
CA ALA A 127 24.08 9.33 -1.87
C ALA A 127 24.95 8.14 -1.47
N GLY A 128 24.40 6.92 -1.43
CA GLY A 128 25.15 5.69 -1.20
C GLY A 128 26.28 5.48 -2.23
N ALA A 129 25.98 5.66 -3.52
CA ALA A 129 27.00 5.64 -4.56
C ALA A 129 28.05 6.76 -4.36
N GLY A 130 27.60 7.94 -3.92
CA GLY A 130 28.46 9.06 -3.54
C GLY A 130 29.41 8.72 -2.39
N ALA A 131 28.95 7.93 -1.41
CA ALA A 131 29.79 7.47 -0.30
C ALA A 131 30.96 6.62 -0.78
N VAL A 132 30.72 5.70 -1.71
CA VAL A 132 31.78 4.90 -2.34
C VAL A 132 32.79 5.81 -3.03
N LEU A 133 32.36 6.84 -3.76
CA LEU A 133 33.23 7.80 -4.43
C LEU A 133 34.05 8.65 -3.43
N THR A 134 33.48 8.96 -2.29
CA THR A 134 34.16 9.72 -1.23
C THR A 134 35.22 8.87 -0.53
N LEU A 135 34.85 7.63 -0.17
CA LEU A 135 35.69 6.71 0.58
C LEU A 135 36.83 6.14 -0.25
N ARG A 136 36.66 5.92 -1.57
CA ARG A 136 37.73 5.39 -2.45
C ARG A 136 38.98 6.24 -2.48
N ARG A 137 38.88 7.53 -2.11
CA ARG A 137 40.01 8.43 -2.00
C ARG A 137 40.88 8.14 -0.78
N ARG A 138 40.33 7.46 0.23
CA ARG A 138 41.02 7.11 1.48
C ARG A 138 41.35 5.62 1.57
N LEU A 139 40.65 4.78 0.83
CA LEU A 139 40.81 3.34 0.76
C LEU A 139 41.25 2.99 -0.66
N PHE A 140 42.32 2.17 -0.77
CA PHE A 140 42.92 1.79 -2.06
C PHE A 140 41.87 1.13 -3.00
N GLY A 141 41.32 1.89 -3.94
CA GLY A 141 40.37 1.44 -4.94
C GLY A 141 38.89 1.61 -4.53
N ALA A 142 37.96 1.26 -5.46
CA ALA A 142 36.50 1.42 -5.27
C ALA A 142 35.83 0.15 -4.73
N ALA A 143 36.44 -1.00 -4.87
CA ALA A 143 35.82 -2.29 -4.49
C ALA A 143 35.62 -2.42 -2.97
N ALA A 144 36.66 -2.09 -2.18
CA ALA A 144 36.54 -2.18 -0.72
C ALA A 144 35.47 -1.24 -0.13
N PRO A 145 35.44 0.06 -0.47
CA PRO A 145 34.36 0.93 0.00
C PRO A 145 32.96 0.49 -0.46
N ALA A 146 32.80 -0.01 -1.69
CA ALA A 146 31.54 -0.53 -2.18
C ALA A 146 31.08 -1.73 -1.34
N LEU A 147 31.98 -2.69 -1.11
CA LEU A 147 31.66 -3.86 -0.29
C LEU A 147 31.30 -3.46 1.15
N VAL A 148 32.05 -2.56 1.77
CA VAL A 148 31.78 -2.06 3.13
C VAL A 148 30.39 -1.39 3.19
N CYS A 149 30.07 -0.49 2.25
CA CYS A 149 28.76 0.17 2.22
C CYS A 149 27.61 -0.84 2.00
N CYS A 150 27.77 -1.80 1.07
CA CYS A 150 26.76 -2.82 0.84
C CYS A 150 26.55 -3.72 2.06
N LEU A 151 27.62 -4.20 2.67
CA LEU A 151 27.53 -5.03 3.88
C LEU A 151 26.92 -4.26 5.04
N ALA A 152 27.29 -2.99 5.24
CA ALA A 152 26.74 -2.15 6.28
C ALA A 152 25.23 -1.97 6.10
N LEU A 153 24.74 -1.72 4.87
CA LEU A 153 23.33 -1.59 4.57
C LEU A 153 22.57 -2.92 4.75
N ILE A 154 23.14 -4.04 4.33
CA ILE A 154 22.54 -5.37 4.53
C ILE A 154 22.42 -5.68 6.03
N LEU A 155 23.46 -5.42 6.81
CA LEU A 155 23.45 -5.64 8.24
C LEU A 155 22.52 -4.68 9.00
N ALA A 156 22.29 -3.47 8.47
CA ALA A 156 21.34 -2.52 9.03
C ALA A 156 19.88 -2.89 8.77
N LEU A 157 19.59 -3.80 7.82
CA LEU A 157 18.26 -4.23 7.41
C LEU A 157 18.13 -5.77 7.42
N PRO A 158 18.43 -6.44 8.56
CA PRO A 158 18.52 -7.90 8.61
C PRO A 158 17.21 -8.60 8.31
N ASP A 159 16.09 -7.98 8.66
CA ASP A 159 14.76 -8.56 8.44
C ASP A 159 14.33 -8.62 6.97
N LEU A 160 15.01 -7.90 6.05
CA LEU A 160 14.65 -7.92 4.62
C LEU A 160 15.14 -9.18 3.89
N VAL A 161 16.08 -9.90 4.48
CA VAL A 161 16.65 -11.12 3.90
C VAL A 161 15.63 -12.25 3.96
N TRP A 162 15.60 -13.10 2.92
CA TRP A 162 14.78 -14.33 2.87
C TRP A 162 13.27 -14.10 3.04
N GLY A 163 12.69 -13.10 2.37
CA GLY A 163 11.27 -12.80 2.48
C GLY A 163 10.89 -12.31 3.89
N VAL A 164 11.58 -11.24 4.32
CA VAL A 164 11.37 -10.63 5.65
C VAL A 164 11.58 -11.64 6.79
N GLY A 165 12.74 -12.31 6.77
CA GLY A 165 13.06 -13.33 7.78
C GLY A 165 12.16 -14.59 7.71
N GLY A 166 11.68 -14.92 6.51
CA GLY A 166 10.78 -16.07 6.29
C GLY A 166 9.30 -15.80 6.61
N LYS A 167 8.94 -14.56 6.97
CA LYS A 167 7.54 -14.19 7.25
C LYS A 167 6.68 -14.08 5.99
N VAL A 168 7.29 -13.80 4.83
CA VAL A 168 6.62 -13.75 3.54
C VAL A 168 6.87 -15.06 2.81
N SER A 169 5.85 -15.89 2.73
CA SER A 169 5.87 -17.17 2.02
C SER A 169 4.78 -17.23 0.95
N PRO A 170 4.97 -18.00 -0.13
CA PRO A 170 3.93 -18.19 -1.13
C PRO A 170 2.77 -18.95 -0.53
N VAL A 171 1.55 -18.49 -0.82
CA VAL A 171 0.31 -19.17 -0.43
C VAL A 171 -0.33 -19.84 -1.63
N ARG A 172 -1.05 -20.93 -1.39
CA ARG A 172 -1.83 -21.63 -2.41
C ARG A 172 -3.31 -21.42 -2.14
N TYR A 173 -3.98 -20.80 -3.09
CA TYR A 173 -5.42 -20.63 -3.00
C TYR A 173 -6.13 -21.98 -3.18
N PRO A 174 -7.22 -22.22 -2.43
CA PRO A 174 -8.06 -23.39 -2.61
C PRO A 174 -8.66 -23.49 -4.01
N ARG A 175 -9.05 -24.71 -4.38
CA ARG A 175 -9.52 -25.00 -5.76
C ARG A 175 -10.79 -24.28 -6.16
N GLY A 176 -11.65 -23.89 -5.20
CA GLY A 176 -12.89 -23.18 -5.45
C GLY A 176 -12.71 -21.74 -5.94
N TRP A 177 -11.60 -21.08 -5.56
CA TRP A 177 -11.36 -19.69 -5.91
C TRP A 177 -11.34 -19.40 -7.42
N PRO A 178 -10.61 -20.17 -8.26
CA PRO A 178 -10.67 -20.00 -9.72
C PRO A 178 -12.06 -20.23 -10.32
N ALA A 179 -12.82 -21.19 -9.79
CA ALA A 179 -14.17 -21.48 -10.29
C ALA A 179 -15.15 -20.33 -9.97
N VAL A 180 -15.15 -19.84 -8.72
CA VAL A 180 -15.94 -18.68 -8.29
C VAL A 180 -15.57 -17.43 -9.12
N ALA A 181 -14.27 -17.16 -9.27
CA ALA A 181 -13.80 -16.03 -10.06
C ALA A 181 -14.22 -16.13 -11.54
N ALA A 182 -14.17 -17.32 -12.15
CA ALA A 182 -14.63 -17.53 -13.51
C ALA A 182 -16.12 -17.25 -13.67
N ALA A 183 -16.96 -17.73 -12.75
CA ALA A 183 -18.40 -17.50 -12.75
C ALA A 183 -18.74 -16.00 -12.61
N ILE A 184 -18.12 -15.30 -11.67
CA ILE A 184 -18.32 -13.85 -11.48
C ILE A 184 -17.82 -13.07 -12.72
N ASN A 185 -16.65 -13.41 -13.27
CA ASN A 185 -16.07 -12.73 -14.41
C ASN A 185 -16.86 -12.92 -15.72
N ALA A 186 -17.63 -13.99 -15.82
CA ALA A 186 -18.57 -14.19 -16.94
C ALA A 186 -19.74 -13.18 -16.89
N ARG A 187 -20.10 -12.71 -15.71
CA ARG A 187 -21.12 -11.69 -15.49
C ARG A 187 -20.73 -10.79 -14.30
N PRO A 188 -19.95 -9.72 -14.57
CA PRO A 188 -19.29 -8.93 -13.52
C PRO A 188 -20.23 -7.91 -12.86
N ASP A 189 -21.35 -8.39 -12.28
CA ASP A 189 -22.21 -7.62 -11.41
C ASP A 189 -21.58 -7.47 -10.00
N ALA A 190 -22.01 -6.45 -9.23
CA ALA A 190 -21.44 -6.18 -7.91
C ALA A 190 -21.51 -7.37 -6.95
N VAL A 191 -20.47 -7.55 -6.15
CA VAL A 191 -20.28 -8.69 -5.26
C VAL A 191 -20.32 -8.24 -3.81
N ALA A 192 -21.24 -8.78 -3.01
CA ALA A 192 -21.18 -8.71 -1.55
C ALA A 192 -20.43 -9.94 -1.01
N VAL A 193 -19.71 -9.79 0.10
CA VAL A 193 -18.89 -10.84 0.67
C VAL A 193 -19.21 -11.06 2.14
N LEU A 194 -19.27 -12.31 2.56
CA LEU A 194 -19.31 -12.78 3.94
C LEU A 194 -18.05 -13.61 4.24
N PRO A 195 -17.54 -13.57 5.47
CA PRO A 195 -17.94 -12.75 6.62
C PRO A 195 -17.79 -11.25 6.37
N ALA A 196 -18.52 -10.45 7.15
CA ALA A 196 -18.45 -9.00 7.09
C ALA A 196 -17.04 -8.48 7.44
N GLY A 197 -16.67 -7.33 6.89
CA GLY A 197 -15.39 -6.66 7.17
C GLY A 197 -14.42 -6.69 5.99
N THR A 198 -13.31 -5.98 6.15
CA THR A 198 -12.28 -5.79 5.10
C THR A 198 -11.14 -6.79 5.21
N MET A 199 -10.86 -7.27 6.43
CA MET A 199 -9.78 -8.20 6.71
C MET A 199 -10.32 -9.63 6.81
N ARG A 200 -9.48 -10.60 6.44
CA ARG A 200 -9.76 -12.03 6.46
C ARG A 200 -8.68 -12.78 7.22
N LEU A 201 -9.06 -13.87 7.84
CA LEU A 201 -8.13 -14.81 8.46
C LEU A 201 -8.47 -16.22 7.95
N PHE A 202 -7.78 -16.64 6.91
CA PHE A 202 -7.94 -17.96 6.31
C PHE A 202 -6.93 -18.95 6.89
N SER A 203 -7.29 -20.22 6.98
CA SER A 203 -6.39 -21.29 7.43
C SER A 203 -5.14 -21.42 6.57
N TRP A 204 -5.26 -21.14 5.27
CA TRP A 204 -4.18 -21.23 4.27
C TRP A 204 -3.36 -19.95 4.10
N SER A 205 -3.79 -18.80 4.65
CA SER A 205 -3.09 -17.51 4.47
C SER A 205 -2.00 -17.24 5.51
N GLY A 206 -1.85 -18.11 6.51
CA GLY A 206 -0.94 -17.91 7.63
C GLY A 206 -1.62 -17.25 8.84
N PRO A 207 -0.84 -16.92 9.89
CA PRO A 207 -1.41 -16.50 11.18
C PRO A 207 -1.84 -15.01 11.22
N ALA A 208 -1.47 -14.22 10.21
CA ALA A 208 -1.79 -12.79 10.16
C ALA A 208 -3.04 -12.53 9.31
N PRO A 209 -3.90 -11.60 9.71
CA PRO A 209 -5.01 -11.15 8.87
C PRO A 209 -4.52 -10.59 7.54
N VAL A 210 -5.23 -10.90 6.48
CA VAL A 210 -4.97 -10.38 5.12
C VAL A 210 -6.16 -9.56 4.63
N LEU A 211 -5.92 -8.64 3.71
CA LEU A 211 -7.02 -8.01 2.98
C LEU A 211 -7.75 -9.06 2.16
N ASP A 212 -9.08 -8.96 2.08
CA ASP A 212 -9.87 -9.81 1.21
C ASP A 212 -9.24 -9.91 -0.18
N PRO A 213 -8.85 -11.12 -0.63
CA PRO A 213 -8.18 -11.28 -1.91
C PRO A 213 -9.14 -11.27 -3.11
N LEU A 214 -10.45 -11.43 -2.92
CA LEU A 214 -11.45 -11.54 -3.98
C LEU A 214 -11.39 -10.39 -4.99
N PRO A 215 -11.17 -9.10 -4.59
CA PRO A 215 -11.03 -7.99 -5.53
C PRO A 215 -9.88 -8.14 -6.56
N ARG A 216 -8.92 -9.03 -6.30
CA ARG A 216 -7.82 -9.31 -7.24
C ARG A 216 -8.12 -10.44 -8.21
N TRP A 217 -9.15 -11.22 -7.94
CA TRP A 217 -9.58 -12.36 -8.75
C TRP A 217 -10.67 -12.01 -9.74
N VAL A 218 -11.49 -11.00 -9.42
CA VAL A 218 -12.68 -10.67 -10.19
C VAL A 218 -12.60 -9.27 -10.80
N ARG A 219 -13.30 -9.08 -11.93
CA ARG A 219 -13.46 -7.78 -12.59
C ARG A 219 -14.65 -6.99 -12.02
N ALA A 220 -15.50 -7.69 -11.29
CA ALA A 220 -16.65 -7.11 -10.64
C ALA A 220 -16.24 -6.16 -9.51
N ASP A 221 -17.11 -5.22 -9.18
CA ASP A 221 -16.96 -4.39 -7.99
C ASP A 221 -17.27 -5.22 -6.75
N VAL A 222 -16.25 -5.48 -5.93
CA VAL A 222 -16.40 -6.15 -4.64
C VAL A 222 -16.66 -5.10 -3.57
N LEU A 223 -17.84 -5.16 -2.98
CA LEU A 223 -18.33 -4.16 -2.04
C LEU A 223 -17.61 -4.30 -0.69
N SER A 224 -16.52 -3.55 -0.54
CA SER A 224 -15.72 -3.49 0.68
C SER A 224 -15.89 -2.14 1.37
N THR A 225 -16.15 -2.16 2.68
CA THR A 225 -16.31 -0.94 3.48
C THR A 225 -15.01 -0.16 3.62
N GLY A 226 -13.86 -0.86 3.55
CA GLY A 226 -12.54 -0.28 3.84
C GLY A 226 -12.32 0.00 5.33
N ASP A 227 -13.22 -0.48 6.20
CA ASP A 227 -13.07 -0.29 7.65
C ASP A 227 -11.89 -1.11 8.18
N LEU A 228 -11.15 -0.52 9.10
CA LEU A 228 -10.03 -1.17 9.80
C LEU A 228 -10.22 -1.06 11.31
N VAL A 229 -9.96 -2.13 12.02
CA VAL A 229 -9.89 -2.12 13.49
C VAL A 229 -8.44 -1.94 13.91
N ILE A 230 -8.12 -0.82 14.56
CA ILE A 230 -6.79 -0.49 15.03
C ILE A 230 -6.87 -0.29 16.54
N SER A 231 -6.17 -1.13 17.30
CA SER A 231 -6.16 -1.09 18.78
C SER A 231 -7.58 -1.07 19.38
N GLY A 232 -8.51 -1.86 18.82
CA GLY A 232 -9.90 -1.94 19.27
C GLY A 232 -10.82 -0.80 18.81
N THR A 233 -10.30 0.17 18.05
CA THR A 233 -11.09 1.29 17.50
C THR A 233 -11.33 1.06 16.01
N THR A 234 -12.59 1.12 15.59
CA THR A 234 -12.93 1.02 14.15
C THR A 234 -12.69 2.36 13.46
N ILE A 235 -11.79 2.35 12.51
CA ILE A 235 -11.53 3.45 11.58
C ILE A 235 -12.37 3.23 10.33
N ALA A 236 -13.36 4.09 10.13
CA ALA A 236 -14.27 3.97 9.00
C ALA A 236 -13.54 4.19 7.66
N GLY A 237 -13.77 3.29 6.70
CA GLY A 237 -13.35 3.44 5.32
C GLY A 237 -14.29 4.36 4.51
N GLU A 238 -13.98 4.55 3.24
CA GLU A 238 -14.73 5.44 2.35
C GLU A 238 -15.92 4.74 1.63
N GLY A 239 -16.10 3.44 1.84
CA GLY A 239 -17.12 2.61 1.18
C GLY A 239 -18.52 2.77 1.76
N ALA A 240 -19.14 3.95 1.69
CA ALA A 240 -20.47 4.19 2.26
C ALA A 240 -21.57 3.27 1.69
N HIS A 241 -21.57 3.05 0.36
CA HIS A 241 -22.52 2.12 -0.27
C HIS A 241 -22.27 0.67 0.17
N ALA A 242 -21.02 0.24 0.19
CA ALA A 242 -20.64 -1.09 0.67
C ALA A 242 -21.04 -1.30 2.14
N ARG A 243 -20.92 -0.27 2.99
CA ARG A 243 -21.37 -0.33 4.38
C ARG A 243 -22.88 -0.51 4.49
N ALA A 244 -23.66 0.26 3.73
CA ALA A 244 -25.12 0.11 3.72
C ALA A 244 -25.56 -1.30 3.26
N VAL A 245 -24.88 -1.86 2.24
CA VAL A 245 -25.12 -3.23 1.77
C VAL A 245 -24.72 -4.25 2.83
N GLN A 246 -23.59 -4.07 3.51
CA GLN A 246 -23.13 -4.96 4.57
C GLN A 246 -24.09 -4.96 5.76
N GLU A 247 -24.54 -3.79 6.20
CA GLU A 247 -25.53 -3.65 7.27
C GLU A 247 -26.86 -4.34 6.90
N LEU A 248 -27.34 -4.12 5.67
CA LEU A 248 -28.50 -4.82 5.13
C LEU A 248 -28.28 -6.34 5.15
N LEU A 249 -27.14 -6.82 4.62
CA LEU A 249 -26.85 -8.26 4.54
C LEU A 249 -26.80 -8.92 5.93
N LEU A 250 -26.21 -8.26 6.91
CA LEU A 250 -26.10 -8.75 8.29
C LEU A 250 -27.46 -8.78 9.02
N SER A 251 -28.49 -8.06 8.53
CA SER A 251 -29.86 -8.14 9.04
C SER A 251 -30.62 -9.38 8.55
N GLY A 252 -30.06 -10.16 7.61
CA GLY A 252 -30.67 -11.36 7.07
C GLY A 252 -31.83 -11.12 6.13
N PRO A 253 -31.71 -10.23 5.12
CA PRO A 253 -32.79 -9.89 4.22
C PRO A 253 -33.08 -11.02 3.24
N ASP A 254 -34.26 -10.97 2.62
CA ASP A 254 -34.52 -11.79 1.43
C ASP A 254 -33.57 -11.42 0.29
N PRO A 255 -33.16 -12.38 -0.56
CA PRO A 255 -32.28 -12.12 -1.71
C PRO A 255 -32.77 -10.99 -2.62
N ALA A 256 -34.09 -10.79 -2.75
CA ALA A 256 -34.68 -9.71 -3.53
C ALA A 256 -34.31 -8.31 -3.01
N ALA A 257 -34.23 -8.14 -1.69
CA ALA A 257 -33.82 -6.86 -1.09
C ALA A 257 -32.33 -6.53 -1.40
N LEU A 258 -31.44 -7.53 -1.39
CA LEU A 258 -30.05 -7.37 -1.84
C LEU A 258 -29.96 -7.06 -3.34
N ALA A 259 -30.78 -7.72 -4.15
CA ALA A 259 -30.87 -7.43 -5.58
C ALA A 259 -31.31 -5.98 -5.83
N ALA A 260 -32.29 -5.49 -5.08
CA ALA A 260 -32.73 -4.09 -5.15
C ALA A 260 -31.62 -3.10 -4.70
N ALA A 261 -30.74 -3.50 -3.78
CA ALA A 261 -29.56 -2.74 -3.40
C ALA A 261 -28.41 -2.84 -4.40
N GLY A 262 -28.61 -3.54 -5.55
CA GLY A 262 -27.65 -3.65 -6.64
C GLY A 262 -26.67 -4.82 -6.53
N VAL A 263 -26.82 -5.71 -5.55
CA VAL A 263 -25.96 -6.88 -5.38
C VAL A 263 -26.30 -7.94 -6.43
N GLY A 264 -25.34 -8.27 -7.28
CA GLY A 264 -25.48 -9.31 -8.29
C GLY A 264 -25.05 -10.69 -7.79
N TRP A 265 -24.02 -10.72 -6.96
CA TRP A 265 -23.43 -11.92 -6.39
C TRP A 265 -23.22 -11.80 -4.89
N LEU A 266 -23.39 -12.91 -4.19
CA LEU A 266 -22.98 -13.06 -2.79
C LEU A 266 -21.95 -14.18 -2.69
N VAL A 267 -20.80 -13.87 -2.12
CA VAL A 267 -19.72 -14.84 -1.83
C VAL A 267 -19.68 -15.08 -0.34
N LEU A 268 -19.66 -16.36 0.06
CA LEU A 268 -19.33 -16.78 1.41
C LEU A 268 -17.94 -17.39 1.42
N GLU A 269 -17.00 -16.77 2.10
CA GLU A 269 -15.64 -17.26 2.34
C GLU A 269 -15.65 -18.08 3.63
N ALA A 270 -16.10 -19.34 3.54
CA ALA A 270 -16.45 -20.19 4.68
C ALA A 270 -15.27 -20.52 5.59
N ASP A 271 -14.03 -20.54 5.06
CA ASP A 271 -12.80 -20.76 5.84
C ASP A 271 -12.30 -19.50 6.57
N SER A 272 -12.93 -18.34 6.37
CA SER A 272 -12.55 -17.12 7.07
C SER A 272 -13.38 -16.91 8.33
N ALA A 273 -12.69 -16.70 9.47
CA ALA A 273 -13.36 -16.24 10.68
C ALA A 273 -13.94 -14.83 10.50
N GLY A 274 -15.11 -14.59 11.07
CA GLY A 274 -15.74 -13.28 11.04
C GLY A 274 -17.25 -13.31 11.26
N GLU A 275 -17.87 -12.15 11.22
CA GLU A 275 -19.30 -12.00 11.49
C GLU A 275 -20.14 -12.34 10.26
N VAL A 276 -21.06 -13.27 10.41
CA VAL A 276 -22.08 -13.63 9.40
C VAL A 276 -23.46 -13.08 9.81
N GLY A 277 -23.69 -12.87 11.09
CA GLY A 277 -24.95 -12.33 11.63
C GLY A 277 -26.17 -13.14 11.20
N ALA A 278 -27.29 -12.47 10.97
CA ALA A 278 -28.52 -13.08 10.48
C ALA A 278 -28.48 -13.42 8.97
N ALA A 279 -27.39 -13.12 8.25
CA ALA A 279 -27.25 -13.44 6.82
C ALA A 279 -27.37 -14.93 6.49
N ALA A 280 -27.27 -15.80 7.50
CA ALA A 280 -27.60 -17.22 7.37
C ALA A 280 -29.01 -17.47 6.79
N HIS A 281 -29.97 -16.60 7.09
CA HIS A 281 -31.32 -16.64 6.49
C HIS A 281 -31.26 -16.40 4.97
N THR A 282 -30.55 -15.36 4.54
CA THR A 282 -30.35 -15.05 3.11
C THR A 282 -29.65 -16.19 2.37
N LEU A 283 -28.60 -16.78 2.98
CA LEU A 283 -27.87 -17.92 2.41
C LEU A 283 -28.76 -19.17 2.28
N GLY A 284 -29.67 -19.39 3.25
CA GLY A 284 -30.63 -20.48 3.22
C GLY A 284 -31.74 -20.32 2.17
N ALA A 285 -32.09 -19.06 1.84
CA ALA A 285 -33.10 -18.74 0.83
C ALA A 285 -32.57 -18.75 -0.61
N ALA A 286 -31.24 -18.66 -0.81
CA ALA A 286 -30.61 -18.62 -2.11
C ALA A 286 -29.95 -19.97 -2.47
N ALA A 287 -30.17 -20.46 -3.70
CA ALA A 287 -29.47 -21.64 -4.18
C ALA A 287 -28.02 -21.30 -4.57
N PRO A 288 -27.03 -22.07 -4.11
CA PRO A 288 -25.65 -21.84 -4.49
C PRO A 288 -25.39 -22.21 -5.95
N VAL A 289 -24.65 -21.35 -6.67
CA VAL A 289 -24.15 -21.61 -8.02
C VAL A 289 -22.87 -22.47 -7.94
N TYR A 290 -22.09 -22.25 -6.87
CA TYR A 290 -20.92 -23.05 -6.52
C TYR A 290 -20.82 -23.15 -5.01
N ARG A 291 -20.36 -24.29 -4.50
CA ARG A 291 -20.11 -24.49 -3.08
C ARG A 291 -19.09 -25.61 -2.88
N ASP A 292 -18.08 -25.33 -2.04
CA ASP A 292 -17.22 -26.32 -1.41
C ASP A 292 -17.05 -25.99 0.08
N ASP A 293 -16.09 -26.61 0.76
CA ASP A 293 -15.86 -26.42 2.20
C ASP A 293 -15.26 -25.05 2.53
N GLU A 294 -14.71 -24.33 1.55
CA GLU A 294 -13.96 -23.10 1.74
C GLU A 294 -14.61 -21.86 1.15
N ILE A 295 -15.38 -22.02 0.07
CA ILE A 295 -16.03 -20.90 -0.59
C ILE A 295 -17.37 -21.28 -1.21
N ALA A 296 -18.36 -20.40 -1.11
CA ALA A 296 -19.62 -20.58 -1.79
C ALA A 296 -20.03 -19.31 -2.55
N LEU A 297 -20.68 -19.49 -3.70
CA LEU A 297 -21.15 -18.44 -4.57
C LEU A 297 -22.67 -18.56 -4.79
N TYR A 298 -23.38 -17.46 -4.59
CA TYR A 298 -24.82 -17.36 -4.78
C TYR A 298 -25.15 -16.29 -5.80
N ARG A 299 -26.09 -16.58 -6.70
CA ARG A 299 -26.62 -15.58 -7.62
C ARG A 299 -27.77 -14.82 -6.93
N ILE A 300 -27.61 -13.50 -6.76
CA ILE A 300 -28.61 -12.60 -6.18
C ILE A 300 -29.43 -11.90 -7.26
N GLY A 301 -28.76 -11.47 -8.35
CA GLY A 301 -29.44 -10.99 -9.55
C GLY A 301 -29.63 -9.48 -9.64
N GLY A 302 -29.15 -8.71 -8.66
CA GLY A 302 -29.12 -7.26 -8.74
C GLY A 302 -28.10 -6.78 -9.79
N HIS A 303 -28.27 -5.53 -10.20
CA HIS A 303 -27.39 -4.88 -11.16
C HIS A 303 -27.17 -3.43 -10.75
N THR A 304 -25.93 -2.99 -10.77
CA THR A 304 -25.55 -1.59 -10.58
C THR A 304 -25.12 -0.99 -11.90
N ALA A 305 -25.51 0.25 -12.17
CA ALA A 305 -24.94 1.00 -13.27
C ALA A 305 -23.41 1.08 -13.08
N GLY A 306 -22.67 0.70 -14.10
CA GLY A 306 -21.19 0.79 -14.07
C GLY A 306 -20.72 2.23 -13.88
N VAL A 307 -19.39 2.40 -13.70
CA VAL A 307 -18.78 3.72 -13.59
C VAL A 307 -19.18 4.60 -14.75
N ALA A 308 -19.63 5.82 -14.46
CA ALA A 308 -20.05 6.80 -15.47
C ALA A 308 -18.95 7.03 -16.52
N ALA A 309 -19.35 7.19 -17.79
CA ALA A 309 -18.43 7.23 -18.92
C ALA A 309 -17.41 8.38 -18.82
N ASP A 310 -17.80 9.51 -18.25
CA ASP A 310 -16.96 10.68 -17.99
C ASP A 310 -15.83 10.36 -17.00
N ARG A 311 -16.13 9.67 -15.91
CA ARG A 311 -15.13 9.22 -14.91
C ARG A 311 -14.16 8.20 -15.50
N ARG A 312 -14.68 7.26 -16.31
CA ARG A 312 -13.84 6.29 -17.03
C ARG A 312 -12.90 7.00 -18.00
N ALA A 313 -13.42 7.97 -18.76
CA ALA A 313 -12.60 8.77 -19.70
C ALA A 313 -11.55 9.58 -18.94
N ALA A 314 -11.90 10.26 -17.85
CA ALA A 314 -10.94 11.00 -17.03
C ALA A 314 -9.81 10.10 -16.49
N THR A 315 -10.15 8.92 -16.00
CA THR A 315 -9.16 7.94 -15.52
C THR A 315 -8.23 7.48 -16.64
N LEU A 316 -8.78 7.18 -17.82
CA LEU A 316 -8.01 6.75 -18.98
C LEU A 316 -7.06 7.86 -19.45
N ILE A 317 -7.55 9.10 -19.53
CA ILE A 317 -6.74 10.28 -19.92
C ILE A 317 -5.59 10.47 -18.92
N ALA A 318 -5.86 10.38 -17.62
CA ALA A 318 -4.84 10.50 -16.59
C ALA A 318 -3.75 9.43 -16.72
N HIS A 319 -4.13 8.18 -16.97
CA HIS A 319 -3.16 7.08 -17.18
C HIS A 319 -2.35 7.29 -18.47
N LEU A 320 -2.98 7.71 -19.57
CA LEU A 320 -2.28 7.98 -20.82
C LEU A 320 -1.31 9.16 -20.66
N ALA A 321 -1.71 10.23 -19.98
CA ALA A 321 -0.84 11.36 -19.67
C ALA A 321 0.38 10.93 -18.84
N TRP A 322 0.15 10.10 -17.82
CA TRP A 322 1.23 9.53 -17.01
C TRP A 322 2.19 8.68 -17.85
N LEU A 323 1.69 7.82 -18.71
CA LEU A 323 2.52 7.00 -19.62
C LEU A 323 3.32 7.85 -20.59
N VAL A 324 2.72 8.90 -21.17
CA VAL A 324 3.42 9.83 -22.08
C VAL A 324 4.55 10.54 -21.36
N LEU A 325 4.33 11.01 -20.12
CA LEU A 325 5.38 11.65 -19.32
C LEU A 325 6.50 10.67 -18.98
N LEU A 326 6.17 9.43 -18.61
CA LEU A 326 7.15 8.40 -18.28
C LEU A 326 8.00 8.00 -19.48
N LEU A 327 7.36 7.66 -20.60
CA LEU A 327 8.05 7.21 -21.81
C LEU A 327 8.78 8.35 -22.50
N GLY A 328 8.18 9.55 -22.53
CA GLY A 328 8.79 10.74 -23.10
C GLY A 328 10.05 11.20 -22.37
N SER A 329 10.02 11.16 -21.04
CA SER A 329 11.21 11.45 -20.22
C SER A 329 12.31 10.41 -20.43
N GLY A 330 11.97 9.13 -20.47
CA GLY A 330 12.90 8.05 -20.81
C GLY A 330 13.54 8.21 -22.18
N ALA A 331 12.73 8.47 -23.20
CA ALA A 331 13.23 8.75 -24.55
C ALA A 331 14.13 9.99 -24.60
N GLY A 332 13.76 11.08 -23.91
CA GLY A 332 14.58 12.28 -23.81
C GLY A 332 15.95 12.03 -23.21
N VAL A 333 16.03 11.22 -22.15
CA VAL A 333 17.32 10.81 -21.53
C VAL A 333 18.16 9.99 -22.52
N LEU A 334 17.57 9.04 -23.24
CA LEU A 334 18.27 8.20 -24.23
C LEU A 334 18.80 9.03 -25.39
N VAL A 335 18.00 9.93 -25.95
CA VAL A 335 18.42 10.83 -27.04
C VAL A 335 19.54 11.77 -26.55
N GLY A 336 19.43 12.32 -25.35
CA GLY A 336 20.46 13.16 -24.75
C GLY A 336 21.79 12.41 -24.54
N ALA A 337 21.72 11.17 -24.08
CA ALA A 337 22.88 10.31 -23.92
C ALA A 337 23.54 9.95 -25.27
N TRP A 338 22.75 9.66 -26.29
CA TRP A 338 23.22 9.35 -27.63
C TRP A 338 23.93 10.55 -28.28
N ARG A 339 23.33 11.75 -28.22
CA ARG A 339 23.94 12.99 -28.74
C ARG A 339 25.29 13.28 -28.08
N ARG A 340 25.44 13.10 -26.77
CA ARG A 340 26.71 13.31 -26.06
C ARG A 340 27.80 12.32 -26.52
N ARG A 341 27.45 11.07 -26.80
CA ARG A 341 28.40 10.07 -27.32
C ARG A 341 28.85 10.39 -28.75
N GLY A 342 27.96 10.93 -29.59
CA GLY A 342 28.29 11.37 -30.95
C GLY A 342 29.32 12.52 -30.98
N VAL A 343 29.17 13.51 -30.10
CA VAL A 343 30.10 14.64 -29.99
C VAL A 343 31.48 14.20 -29.46
N SER A 344 31.54 13.21 -28.55
CA SER A 344 32.80 12.68 -28.02
C SER A 344 33.62 11.84 -29.01
N ARG A 345 32.96 11.32 -30.07
CA ARG A 345 33.65 10.56 -31.15
C ARG A 345 34.14 11.45 -32.31
N ALA A 346 33.68 12.69 -32.36
CA ALA A 346 34.08 13.65 -33.41
C ALA A 346 35.22 14.61 -32.98
N ARG A 347 35.73 14.43 -31.77
CA ARG A 347 36.96 15.08 -31.27
C ARG A 347 38.02 14.03 -31.03
#